data_b3ead2462f13337fbd763f361eeedcab
#
_entry.id   b3ead2462f13337fbd763f361eeedcab
#
_cell.length_a   1.000
_cell.length_b   1.000
_cell.length_c   1.000
_cell.angle_alpha   90.00
_cell.angle_beta   90.00
_cell.angle_gamma   90.00
#
_symmetry.space_group_name_H-M   'P 1'
#
loop_
_entity.id
_entity.type
_entity.pdbx_description
1 polymer ?
#
loop_
_entity_poly.entity_id
_entity_poly.type
_entity_poly.pdbx_seq_one_letter_code
_entity_poly.pdbx_strand_id
1 'polypeptide(L)'
;MHHKTIRVFLLIILLTLVSLYIALPKEVVPPLNFTILGKQIQKDFELKKGLDIQGGMEVVLRADMTEIANEDKDTAIESSREVILRRVDLFGISEPTVTTSKTAGEYRLLVDLPGVSDPNQALQLVGTTAQLDFRLQNPDLATAEATNSAIAFFNQFEMTELTGKQLKRAMVQFDPQTNEPVIALEFDDEGRDLFAAITKENVGEVLAIFLDDYPLAMPRINTPILDGRAVMTGGFDLEGAKQTAIQLNAGALPVPIEIIEQRQLGASIGQEAVEKSVKAGLIGIGLVMAFMIMLYGWNGLIADLALVIYGILTVAIYKIMGVTLTLPGIAGLLLTIGMAVDANILIFERMKEELRLDKVWKRAMELGFGRAWDSIKDANIATIMTALVLINPLDFSFLNTSGMVRGFGITLLIGVLTSLFTGVVVTRTFMRLFLRDPNYKKNKRGKKK
;
A
#
# COMPACT_ATOMS: atom_id res chain seq x y z
N MET A 1 -13.17 -43.37 -0.10
CA MET A 1 -13.46 -42.03 -0.69
C MET A 1 -14.24 -41.11 0.26
N HIS A 2 -15.22 -41.61 1.01
CA HIS A 2 -16.08 -40.79 1.88
C HIS A 2 -15.32 -40.01 2.97
N HIS A 3 -14.36 -40.61 3.66
CA HIS A 3 -13.56 -39.95 4.69
C HIS A 3 -12.68 -38.80 4.17
N LYS A 4 -12.12 -38.92 2.94
CA LYS A 4 -11.33 -37.82 2.35
C LYS A 4 -12.23 -36.62 2.02
N THR A 5 -13.42 -36.86 1.47
CA THR A 5 -14.36 -35.80 1.11
C THR A 5 -14.87 -35.04 2.36
N ILE A 6 -15.15 -35.77 3.45
CA ILE A 6 -15.57 -35.17 4.72
C ILE A 6 -14.44 -34.30 5.32
N ARG A 7 -13.19 -34.79 5.30
CA ARG A 7 -12.04 -33.98 5.78
C ARG A 7 -11.88 -32.68 4.99
N VAL A 8 -11.98 -32.74 3.65
CA VAL A 8 -11.90 -31.55 2.79
C VAL A 8 -13.07 -30.60 3.07
N PHE A 9 -14.26 -31.12 3.27
CA PHE A 9 -15.43 -30.34 3.65
C PHE A 9 -15.25 -29.60 4.98
N LEU A 10 -14.75 -30.30 6.01
CA LEU A 10 -14.46 -29.70 7.31
C LEU A 10 -13.39 -28.62 7.21
N LEU A 11 -12.36 -28.83 6.39
CA LEU A 11 -11.33 -27.81 6.12
C LEU A 11 -11.91 -26.58 5.41
N ILE A 12 -12.81 -26.77 4.43
CA ILE A 12 -13.49 -25.66 3.75
C ILE A 12 -14.33 -24.86 4.74
N ILE A 13 -15.10 -25.52 5.61
CA ILE A 13 -15.90 -24.85 6.64
C ILE A 13 -15.00 -24.08 7.61
N LEU A 14 -13.94 -24.71 8.11
CA LEU A 14 -13.00 -24.05 9.00
C LEU A 14 -12.38 -22.82 8.35
N LEU A 15 -11.90 -22.95 7.10
CA LEU A 15 -11.34 -21.85 6.32
C LEU A 15 -12.37 -20.72 6.13
N THR A 16 -13.62 -21.08 5.80
CA THR A 16 -14.70 -20.09 5.62
C THR A 16 -15.03 -19.38 6.93
N LEU A 17 -15.07 -20.08 8.07
CA LEU A 17 -15.34 -19.47 9.38
C LEU A 17 -14.20 -18.52 9.79
N VAL A 18 -12.95 -18.91 9.61
CA VAL A 18 -11.77 -18.06 9.88
C VAL A 18 -11.80 -16.83 8.95
N SER A 19 -12.07 -17.05 7.67
CA SER A 19 -12.16 -15.94 6.70
C SER A 19 -13.34 -15.03 6.97
N LEU A 20 -14.48 -15.55 7.43
CA LEU A 20 -15.63 -14.76 7.83
C LEU A 20 -15.28 -13.88 9.04
N TYR A 21 -14.58 -14.44 10.03
CA TYR A 21 -14.09 -13.66 11.18
C TYR A 21 -13.24 -12.48 10.75
N ILE A 22 -12.29 -12.68 9.82
CA ILE A 22 -11.40 -11.63 9.29
C ILE A 22 -12.18 -10.64 8.41
N ALA A 23 -13.18 -11.10 7.64
CA ALA A 23 -13.96 -10.28 6.73
C ALA A 23 -14.93 -9.32 7.45
N LEU A 24 -15.36 -9.65 8.66
CA LEU A 24 -16.30 -8.82 9.45
C LEU A 24 -15.66 -7.47 9.82
N PRO A 25 -16.50 -6.41 9.99
CA PRO A 25 -16.03 -5.10 10.48
C PRO A 25 -15.51 -5.17 11.91
N LYS A 26 -14.60 -4.27 12.28
CA LYS A 26 -14.01 -4.17 13.65
C LYS A 26 -15.07 -3.94 14.75
N GLU A 27 -16.16 -3.29 14.42
CA GLU A 27 -17.27 -3.01 15.34
C GLU A 27 -17.97 -4.29 15.81
N VAL A 28 -17.88 -5.37 15.02
CA VAL A 28 -18.51 -6.67 15.29
C VAL A 28 -17.54 -7.66 15.92
N VAL A 29 -16.24 -7.56 15.57
CA VAL A 29 -15.22 -8.51 15.99
C VAL A 29 -14.03 -7.78 16.57
N PRO A 30 -13.63 -8.05 17.84
CA PRO A 30 -12.48 -7.41 18.46
C PRO A 30 -11.18 -7.79 17.75
N PRO A 31 -10.16 -6.89 17.75
CA PRO A 31 -8.87 -7.16 17.14
C PRO A 31 -8.19 -8.37 17.78
N LEU A 32 -7.56 -9.20 16.94
CA LEU A 32 -6.82 -10.37 17.41
C LEU A 32 -5.51 -9.93 18.07
N ASN A 33 -5.46 -9.99 19.39
CA ASN A 33 -4.24 -9.78 20.17
C ASN A 33 -3.57 -11.14 20.41
N PHE A 34 -2.53 -11.44 19.65
CA PHE A 34 -1.71 -12.63 19.87
C PHE A 34 -0.38 -12.25 20.53
N THR A 35 -0.05 -12.92 21.62
CA THR A 35 1.28 -12.85 22.20
C THR A 35 2.07 -14.07 21.75
N ILE A 36 2.95 -13.89 20.76
CA ILE A 36 3.87 -14.95 20.29
C ILE A 36 5.27 -14.59 20.78
N LEU A 37 5.89 -15.48 21.56
CA LEU A 37 7.27 -15.31 22.08
C LEU A 37 7.52 -13.99 22.83
N GLY A 38 6.54 -13.48 23.59
CA GLY A 38 6.69 -12.25 24.40
C GLY A 38 6.50 -10.96 23.59
N LYS A 39 6.28 -11.00 22.28
CA LYS A 39 5.86 -9.84 21.47
C LYS A 39 4.35 -9.85 21.31
N GLN A 40 3.69 -8.77 21.72
CA GLN A 40 2.29 -8.52 21.38
C GLN A 40 2.22 -8.11 19.92
N ILE A 41 1.63 -8.98 19.08
CA ILE A 41 1.32 -8.68 17.69
C ILE A 41 -0.15 -8.30 17.65
N GLN A 42 -0.40 -7.00 17.61
CA GLN A 42 -1.72 -6.44 17.33
C GLN A 42 -1.80 -6.23 15.80
N LYS A 43 -2.52 -7.09 15.11
CA LYS A 43 -2.74 -6.96 13.68
C LYS A 43 -4.19 -6.56 13.44
N ASP A 44 -4.35 -5.35 12.98
CA ASP A 44 -5.62 -4.82 12.51
C ASP A 44 -5.84 -5.23 11.06
N PHE A 45 -6.98 -5.90 10.81
CA PHE A 45 -7.40 -6.29 9.47
C PHE A 45 -8.38 -5.25 8.94
N GLU A 46 -7.87 -4.12 8.43
CA GLU A 46 -8.70 -3.13 7.75
C GLU A 46 -8.55 -3.21 6.23
N LEU A 47 -9.64 -2.87 5.52
CA LEU A 47 -9.58 -2.64 4.08
C LEU A 47 -8.98 -1.26 3.84
N LYS A 48 -7.81 -1.22 3.25
CA LYS A 48 -7.19 0.03 2.82
C LYS A 48 -7.96 0.62 1.66
N LYS A 49 -8.31 1.90 1.76
CA LYS A 49 -9.02 2.61 0.69
C LYS A 49 -8.02 3.39 -0.14
N GLY A 50 -8.13 3.32 -1.45
CA GLY A 50 -7.30 4.09 -2.37
C GLY A 50 -7.63 5.59 -2.35
N LEU A 51 -6.72 6.36 -2.90
CA LEU A 51 -6.83 7.81 -3.03
C LEU A 51 -8.12 8.25 -3.76
N ASP A 52 -8.53 7.49 -4.75
CA ASP A 52 -9.76 7.69 -5.54
C ASP A 52 -11.06 7.48 -4.73
N ILE A 53 -10.98 6.78 -3.61
CA ILE A 53 -12.10 6.55 -2.69
C ILE A 53 -12.10 7.54 -1.52
N GLN A 54 -10.93 7.76 -0.91
CA GLN A 54 -10.80 8.65 0.26
C GLN A 54 -10.72 10.11 -0.14
N GLY A 55 -10.30 10.39 -1.38
CA GLY A 55 -9.84 11.70 -1.81
C GLY A 55 -8.46 12.01 -1.27
N GLY A 56 -7.85 13.06 -1.80
CA GLY A 56 -6.51 13.48 -1.42
C GLY A 56 -5.74 14.01 -2.61
N MET A 57 -4.42 13.87 -2.57
CA MET A 57 -3.53 14.36 -3.60
C MET A 57 -2.58 13.29 -4.10
N GLU A 58 -2.40 13.22 -5.41
CA GLU A 58 -1.33 12.49 -6.10
C GLU A 58 -0.29 13.50 -6.58
N VAL A 59 0.97 13.29 -6.21
CA VAL A 59 2.10 14.10 -6.63
C VAL A 59 3.10 13.23 -7.37
N VAL A 60 3.45 13.63 -8.60
CA VAL A 60 4.49 12.95 -9.38
C VAL A 60 5.75 13.79 -9.33
N LEU A 61 6.83 13.19 -8.84
CA LEU A 61 8.13 13.78 -8.68
C LEU A 61 9.11 13.18 -9.69
N ARG A 62 9.92 14.02 -10.31
CA ARG A 62 11.07 13.59 -11.08
C ARG A 62 12.32 13.72 -10.23
N ALA A 63 13.10 12.64 -10.14
CA ALA A 63 14.40 12.65 -9.47
C ALA A 63 15.50 13.02 -10.47
N ASP A 64 16.32 14.00 -10.15
CA ASP A 64 17.48 14.36 -10.95
C ASP A 64 18.63 13.41 -10.66
N MET A 65 18.92 12.55 -11.64
CA MET A 65 19.98 11.52 -11.55
C MET A 65 21.24 11.90 -12.31
N THR A 66 21.42 13.20 -12.67
CA THR A 66 22.56 13.65 -13.51
C THR A 66 23.90 13.43 -12.84
N GLU A 67 24.00 13.63 -11.54
CA GLU A 67 25.25 13.50 -10.76
C GLU A 67 25.45 12.09 -10.16
N ILE A 68 24.49 11.18 -10.33
CA ILE A 68 24.52 9.84 -9.75
C ILE A 68 25.09 8.84 -10.73
N ALA A 69 26.04 8.01 -10.29
CA ALA A 69 26.61 6.92 -11.08
C ALA A 69 25.50 5.91 -11.47
N ASN A 70 25.60 5.34 -12.69
CA ASN A 70 24.54 4.47 -13.20
C ASN A 70 24.26 3.25 -12.31
N GLU A 71 25.26 2.78 -11.56
CA GLU A 71 25.18 1.65 -10.64
C GLU A 71 24.36 2.00 -9.38
N ASP A 72 24.34 3.28 -8.99
CA ASP A 72 23.72 3.75 -7.74
C ASP A 72 22.31 4.34 -7.94
N LYS A 73 21.87 4.56 -9.18
CA LYS A 73 20.60 5.23 -9.48
C LYS A 73 19.38 4.52 -8.89
N ASP A 74 19.35 3.20 -8.99
CA ASP A 74 18.23 2.41 -8.47
C ASP A 74 18.23 2.42 -6.92
N THR A 75 19.40 2.46 -6.29
CA THR A 75 19.53 2.63 -4.83
C THR A 75 19.13 4.03 -4.39
N ALA A 76 19.53 5.05 -5.12
CA ALA A 76 19.20 6.44 -4.81
C ALA A 76 17.70 6.73 -4.89
N ILE A 77 16.99 6.21 -5.91
CA ILE A 77 15.54 6.39 -6.01
C ILE A 77 14.80 5.64 -4.90
N GLU A 78 15.25 4.44 -4.53
CA GLU A 78 14.63 3.68 -3.45
C GLU A 78 14.87 4.34 -2.09
N SER A 79 16.05 4.87 -1.83
CA SER A 79 16.34 5.66 -0.64
C SER A 79 15.49 6.94 -0.59
N SER A 80 15.29 7.62 -1.72
CA SER A 80 14.39 8.77 -1.81
C SER A 80 12.95 8.40 -1.50
N ARG A 81 12.50 7.24 -1.98
CA ARG A 81 11.17 6.69 -1.66
C ARG A 81 10.99 6.51 -0.15
N GLU A 82 11.99 5.92 0.52
CA GLU A 82 11.94 5.69 1.97
C GLU A 82 11.92 6.99 2.77
N VAL A 83 12.72 7.99 2.37
CA VAL A 83 12.73 9.30 3.03
C VAL A 83 11.37 9.99 2.90
N ILE A 84 10.79 10.02 1.69
CA ILE A 84 9.47 10.60 1.46
C ILE A 84 8.41 9.88 2.26
N LEU A 85 8.40 8.54 2.23
CA LEU A 85 7.46 7.74 3.00
C LEU A 85 7.54 8.07 4.49
N ARG A 86 8.76 8.14 5.05
CA ARG A 86 8.99 8.50 6.45
C ARG A 86 8.48 9.91 6.79
N ARG A 87 8.68 10.89 5.90
CA ARG A 87 8.16 12.26 6.09
C ARG A 87 6.64 12.27 6.17
N VAL A 88 6.00 11.60 5.23
CA VAL A 88 4.54 11.53 5.15
C VAL A 88 3.94 10.81 6.36
N ASP A 89 4.58 9.71 6.81
CA ASP A 89 4.18 8.96 8.01
C ASP A 89 4.33 9.81 9.29
N LEU A 90 5.44 10.53 9.46
CA LEU A 90 5.69 11.41 10.61
C LEU A 90 4.72 12.59 10.65
N PHE A 91 4.23 13.03 9.50
CA PHE A 91 3.21 14.07 9.41
C PHE A 91 1.81 13.57 9.81
N GLY A 92 1.63 12.26 9.94
CA GLY A 92 0.38 11.66 10.38
C GLY A 92 -0.63 11.40 9.26
N ILE A 93 -0.20 11.41 7.99
CA ILE A 93 -1.05 11.00 6.88
C ILE A 93 -1.25 9.50 6.94
N SER A 94 -2.51 9.09 7.04
CA SER A 94 -2.86 7.68 7.12
C SER A 94 -2.68 6.98 5.77
N GLU A 95 -1.88 5.91 5.77
CA GLU A 95 -1.70 5.00 4.63
C GLU A 95 -1.21 5.66 3.33
N PRO A 96 -0.12 6.46 3.37
CA PRO A 96 0.46 7.00 2.16
C PRO A 96 1.03 5.87 1.29
N THR A 97 1.06 6.11 -0.02
CA THR A 97 1.70 5.18 -0.96
C THR A 97 2.77 5.93 -1.74
N VAL A 98 4.00 5.44 -1.68
CA VAL A 98 5.10 5.98 -2.49
C VAL A 98 5.63 4.87 -3.38
N THR A 99 5.51 5.04 -4.70
CA THR A 99 5.97 4.09 -5.70
C THR A 99 7.01 4.71 -6.61
N THR A 100 8.06 3.93 -6.91
CA THR A 100 9.08 4.31 -7.89
C THR A 100 8.62 3.90 -9.29
N SER A 101 8.95 4.70 -10.29
CA SER A 101 8.72 4.40 -11.71
C SER A 101 9.91 4.84 -12.53
N LYS A 102 10.30 4.01 -13.51
CA LYS A 102 11.38 4.31 -14.44
C LYS A 102 10.81 4.27 -15.86
N THR A 103 10.67 5.43 -16.47
CA THR A 103 10.08 5.56 -17.80
C THR A 103 11.01 6.33 -18.72
N ALA A 104 11.38 5.75 -19.85
CA ALA A 104 12.26 6.38 -20.86
C ALA A 104 13.61 6.89 -20.31
N GLY A 105 14.13 6.28 -19.24
CA GLY A 105 15.36 6.69 -18.58
C GLY A 105 15.20 7.77 -17.50
N GLU A 106 13.98 8.30 -17.29
CA GLU A 106 13.66 9.17 -16.18
C GLU A 106 13.22 8.38 -14.95
N TYR A 107 13.73 8.77 -13.79
CA TYR A 107 13.34 8.22 -12.50
C TYR A 107 12.28 9.11 -11.87
N ARG A 108 11.16 8.51 -11.50
CA ARG A 108 10.00 9.22 -10.94
C ARG A 108 9.52 8.57 -9.65
N LEU A 109 8.97 9.38 -8.77
CA LEU A 109 8.28 8.95 -7.56
C LEU A 109 6.82 9.40 -7.66
N LEU A 110 5.90 8.46 -7.51
CA LEU A 110 4.47 8.73 -7.41
C LEU A 110 4.11 8.67 -5.94
N VAL A 111 3.61 9.77 -5.41
CA VAL A 111 3.28 9.94 -3.99
C VAL A 111 1.77 10.16 -3.86
N ASP A 112 1.09 9.19 -3.29
CA ASP A 112 -0.33 9.27 -2.97
C ASP A 112 -0.49 9.71 -1.52
N LEU A 113 -1.17 10.83 -1.30
CA LEU A 113 -1.41 11.47 -0.01
C LEU A 113 -2.91 11.47 0.31
N PRO A 114 -3.46 10.38 0.86
CA PRO A 114 -4.88 10.31 1.20
C PRO A 114 -5.26 11.33 2.26
N GLY A 115 -6.43 11.95 2.09
CA GLY A 115 -6.97 12.93 3.04
C GLY A 115 -6.34 14.32 3.01
N VAL A 116 -5.25 14.52 2.25
CA VAL A 116 -4.64 15.84 2.09
C VAL A 116 -5.42 16.63 1.06
N SER A 117 -6.00 17.75 1.49
CA SER A 117 -6.79 18.63 0.62
C SER A 117 -6.07 19.94 0.25
N ASP A 118 -5.02 20.31 0.99
CA ASP A 118 -4.23 21.51 0.70
C ASP A 118 -2.97 21.16 -0.13
N PRO A 119 -2.88 21.63 -1.39
CA PRO A 119 -1.72 21.43 -2.23
C PRO A 119 -0.42 21.93 -1.62
N ASN A 120 -0.44 23.08 -0.97
CA ASN A 120 0.77 23.69 -0.42
C ASN A 120 1.36 22.84 0.71
N GLN A 121 0.51 22.25 1.54
CA GLN A 121 0.91 21.33 2.60
C GLN A 121 1.59 20.08 2.05
N ALA A 122 1.02 19.49 1.00
CA ALA A 122 1.60 18.32 0.33
C ALA A 122 2.97 18.64 -0.29
N LEU A 123 3.09 19.82 -0.93
CA LEU A 123 4.31 20.26 -1.59
C LEU A 123 5.44 20.52 -0.59
N GLN A 124 5.15 21.12 0.57
CA GLN A 124 6.13 21.34 1.63
C GLN A 124 6.67 20.04 2.23
N LEU A 125 5.83 19.01 2.31
CA LEU A 125 6.22 17.71 2.84
C LEU A 125 7.17 16.94 1.91
N VAL A 126 6.91 17.02 0.62
CA VAL A 126 7.51 16.15 -0.38
C VAL A 126 8.60 16.88 -1.18
N GLY A 127 8.47 18.21 -1.36
CA GLY A 127 9.26 18.99 -2.30
C GLY A 127 10.63 19.48 -1.81
N THR A 128 10.96 19.32 -0.52
CA THR A 128 12.23 19.83 0.05
C THR A 128 13.27 18.73 0.18
N THR A 129 14.55 19.03 -0.10
CA THR A 129 15.65 18.11 0.09
C THR A 129 15.96 17.87 1.57
N ALA A 130 15.72 18.88 2.42
CA ALA A 130 15.96 18.89 3.87
C ALA A 130 17.40 18.49 4.25
N GLN A 131 18.36 18.97 3.49
CA GLN A 131 19.77 18.79 3.79
C GLN A 131 20.19 19.73 4.92
N LEU A 132 20.56 19.18 6.06
CA LEU A 132 21.05 19.92 7.21
C LEU A 132 22.57 20.00 7.18
N ASP A 133 23.10 21.21 7.18
CA ASP A 133 24.53 21.50 7.21
C ASP A 133 24.85 22.44 8.36
N PHE A 134 26.03 22.26 8.95
CA PHE A 134 26.59 23.17 9.93
C PHE A 134 27.80 23.85 9.31
N ARG A 135 27.82 25.19 9.32
CA ARG A 135 28.85 25.99 8.66
C ARG A 135 29.43 27.00 9.63
N LEU A 136 30.75 27.13 9.63
CA LEU A 136 31.46 28.12 10.39
C LEU A 136 31.67 29.38 9.57
N GLN A 137 31.49 30.55 10.20
CA GLN A 137 31.81 31.82 9.57
C GLN A 137 33.33 31.97 9.44
N ASN A 138 33.84 32.11 8.23
CA ASN A 138 35.26 32.39 7.96
C ASN A 138 35.47 33.92 7.93
N PRO A 139 36.17 34.51 8.93
CA PRO A 139 36.40 35.94 8.99
C PRO A 139 37.21 36.50 7.79
N ASP A 140 38.05 35.67 7.18
CA ASP A 140 38.90 36.10 6.05
C ASP A 140 38.13 36.28 4.75
N LEU A 141 36.92 35.65 4.63
CA LEU A 141 36.01 35.80 3.51
C LEU A 141 35.00 36.94 3.73
N ALA A 142 34.93 37.52 4.91
CA ALA A 142 34.06 38.61 5.28
C ALA A 142 34.60 39.96 4.74
N THR A 143 34.70 40.09 3.42
CA THR A 143 35.13 41.37 2.81
C THR A 143 34.00 42.41 2.83
N ALA A 144 34.34 43.70 2.86
CA ALA A 144 33.38 44.79 2.91
C ALA A 144 32.39 44.82 1.69
N GLU A 145 32.71 44.17 0.61
CA GLU A 145 31.82 43.99 -0.56
C GLU A 145 30.73 42.90 -0.35
N ALA A 146 30.97 41.98 0.58
CA ALA A 146 30.04 40.90 0.90
C ALA A 146 28.75 41.37 1.62
N THR A 147 28.73 42.55 2.20
CA THR A 147 27.60 43.12 2.93
C THR A 147 26.46 43.63 2.01
N ASN A 148 26.66 43.73 0.71
CA ASN A 148 25.68 44.30 -0.21
C ASN A 148 24.94 43.28 -1.10
N SER A 149 25.27 41.99 -1.01
CA SER A 149 24.59 40.92 -1.76
C SER A 149 24.34 39.70 -0.88
N ALA A 150 23.13 39.19 -0.91
CA ALA A 150 22.78 37.97 -0.16
C ALA A 150 23.70 36.79 -0.52
N ILE A 151 24.06 36.65 -1.80
CA ILE A 151 24.97 35.55 -2.27
C ILE A 151 26.36 35.73 -1.66
N ALA A 152 26.90 36.94 -1.58
CA ALA A 152 28.21 37.23 -0.99
C ALA A 152 28.21 36.98 0.54
N PHE A 153 27.06 37.20 1.20
CA PHE A 153 26.89 36.90 2.62
C PHE A 153 26.98 35.38 2.89
N PHE A 154 26.33 34.56 2.06
CA PHE A 154 26.36 33.10 2.26
C PHE A 154 27.72 32.46 1.95
N ASN A 155 28.53 33.04 1.07
CA ASN A 155 29.87 32.58 0.73
C ASN A 155 30.89 32.78 1.87
N GLN A 156 30.53 33.46 2.97
CA GLN A 156 31.38 33.62 4.14
C GLN A 156 31.38 32.37 5.07
N PHE A 157 30.53 31.40 4.79
CA PHE A 157 30.36 30.23 5.63
C PHE A 157 31.00 28.99 4.99
N GLU A 158 31.91 28.34 5.71
CA GLU A 158 32.53 27.08 5.30
C GLU A 158 31.81 25.90 5.91
N MET A 159 31.55 24.87 5.11
CA MET A 159 30.93 23.63 5.58
C MET A 159 31.83 22.90 6.57
N THR A 160 31.25 22.40 7.63
CA THR A 160 31.91 21.48 8.57
C THR A 160 31.62 20.04 8.18
N GLU A 161 32.31 19.09 8.84
CA GLU A 161 32.04 17.66 8.66
C GLU A 161 30.74 17.21 9.30
N LEU A 162 30.14 18.03 10.19
CA LEU A 162 28.86 17.75 10.84
C LEU A 162 27.71 18.08 9.92
N THR A 163 26.89 17.09 9.62
CA THR A 163 25.71 17.21 8.72
C THR A 163 24.49 16.54 9.35
N GLY A 164 23.38 16.53 8.64
CA GLY A 164 22.17 15.81 9.04
C GLY A 164 22.33 14.28 9.14
N LYS A 165 23.41 13.71 8.62
CA LYS A 165 23.71 12.26 8.72
C LYS A 165 23.94 11.80 10.16
N GLN A 166 24.58 12.64 10.97
CA GLN A 166 24.87 12.38 12.36
C GLN A 166 23.76 12.82 13.30
N LEU A 167 22.61 13.30 12.77
CA LEU A 167 21.45 13.67 13.58
C LEU A 167 20.69 12.42 14.00
N LYS A 168 20.64 12.16 15.32
CA LYS A 168 19.88 11.06 15.90
C LYS A 168 18.39 11.40 16.03
N ARG A 169 18.09 12.65 16.45
CA ARG A 169 16.73 13.10 16.71
C ARG A 169 16.60 14.62 16.74
N ALA A 170 15.49 15.12 16.20
CA ALA A 170 15.03 16.50 16.34
C ALA A 170 13.67 16.54 17.05
N MET A 171 13.50 17.42 18.03
CA MET A 171 12.28 17.54 18.84
C MET A 171 11.90 18.99 19.05
N VAL A 172 10.59 19.25 18.98
CA VAL A 172 10.08 20.58 19.41
C VAL A 172 10.07 20.67 20.93
N GLN A 173 10.64 21.73 21.45
CA GLN A 173 10.61 22.10 22.88
C GLN A 173 10.17 23.55 23.01
N PHE A 174 9.87 23.98 24.22
CA PHE A 174 9.60 25.40 24.50
C PHE A 174 10.74 25.95 25.33
N ASP A 175 11.24 27.11 24.92
CA ASP A 175 12.26 27.82 25.68
C ASP A 175 11.70 28.18 27.07
N PRO A 176 12.38 27.82 28.16
CA PRO A 176 11.89 28.08 29.51
C PRO A 176 11.76 29.56 29.89
N GLN A 177 12.44 30.46 29.16
CA GLN A 177 12.47 31.91 29.44
C GLN A 177 11.48 32.67 28.59
N THR A 178 11.42 32.36 27.27
CA THR A 178 10.58 33.08 26.29
C THR A 178 9.26 32.36 26.01
N ASN A 179 9.15 31.07 26.34
CA ASN A 179 8.04 30.18 26.02
C ASN A 179 7.79 30.09 24.50
N GLU A 180 8.80 30.38 23.71
CA GLU A 180 8.77 30.24 22.24
C GLU A 180 9.12 28.80 21.82
N PRO A 181 8.56 28.30 20.70
CA PRO A 181 8.94 27.00 20.17
C PRO A 181 10.38 27.01 19.67
N VAL A 182 11.17 26.02 20.08
CA VAL A 182 12.55 25.79 19.66
C VAL A 182 12.72 24.34 19.22
N ILE A 183 13.74 24.08 18.41
CA ILE A 183 14.02 22.71 17.95
C ILE A 183 15.28 22.23 18.65
N ALA A 184 15.13 21.21 19.51
CA ALA A 184 16.24 20.52 20.15
C ALA A 184 16.77 19.42 19.23
N LEU A 185 18.07 19.46 18.96
CA LEU A 185 18.80 18.49 18.15
C LEU A 185 19.59 17.58 19.09
N GLU A 186 19.52 16.29 18.88
CA GLU A 186 20.35 15.28 19.56
C GLU A 186 21.13 14.55 18.48
N PHE A 187 22.48 14.56 18.60
CA PHE A 187 23.38 13.85 17.70
C PHE A 187 23.65 12.43 18.18
N ASP A 188 24.05 11.57 17.28
CA ASP A 188 24.62 10.25 17.61
C ASP A 188 26.02 10.37 18.22
N ASP A 189 26.70 9.26 18.48
CA ASP A 189 28.01 9.26 19.12
C ASP A 189 29.09 9.94 18.26
N GLU A 190 29.05 9.74 16.93
CA GLU A 190 29.97 10.37 15.97
C GLU A 190 29.70 11.88 15.89
N GLY A 191 28.43 12.26 15.74
CA GLY A 191 28.03 13.67 15.68
C GLY A 191 28.28 14.42 16.98
N ARG A 192 28.13 13.77 18.15
CA ARG A 192 28.51 14.35 19.44
C ARG A 192 30.01 14.69 19.46
N ASP A 193 30.87 13.78 19.03
CA ASP A 193 32.32 13.99 19.07
C ASP A 193 32.74 15.07 18.06
N LEU A 194 32.16 15.12 16.87
CA LEU A 194 32.37 16.19 15.89
C LEU A 194 31.87 17.54 16.42
N PHE A 195 30.66 17.59 16.98
CA PHE A 195 30.09 18.82 17.52
C PHE A 195 30.89 19.36 18.70
N ALA A 196 31.39 18.47 19.56
CA ALA A 196 32.26 18.83 20.66
C ALA A 196 33.60 19.42 20.17
N ALA A 197 34.22 18.83 19.13
CA ALA A 197 35.46 19.35 18.52
C ALA A 197 35.19 20.74 17.90
N ILE A 198 34.17 20.87 17.06
CA ILE A 198 33.81 22.14 16.38
C ILE A 198 33.56 23.24 17.42
N THR A 199 32.73 22.97 18.44
CA THR A 199 32.39 24.01 19.45
C THR A 199 33.53 24.34 20.37
N LYS A 200 34.46 23.43 20.63
CA LYS A 200 35.67 23.67 21.44
C LYS A 200 36.70 24.55 20.73
N GLU A 201 36.90 24.33 19.44
CA GLU A 201 37.91 25.05 18.64
C GLU A 201 37.42 26.46 18.26
N ASN A 202 36.12 26.67 18.16
CA ASN A 202 35.52 27.90 17.60
C ASN A 202 34.69 28.67 18.62
N VAL A 203 35.09 28.71 19.88
CA VAL A 203 34.42 29.49 20.94
C VAL A 203 34.47 30.99 20.60
N GLY A 204 33.31 31.62 20.57
CA GLY A 204 33.16 33.04 20.19
C GLY A 204 32.77 33.27 18.71
N GLU A 205 32.82 32.24 17.89
CA GLU A 205 32.47 32.29 16.47
C GLU A 205 30.99 31.95 16.23
N VAL A 206 30.51 32.23 15.01
CA VAL A 206 29.13 31.91 14.60
C VAL A 206 29.11 30.54 13.93
N LEU A 207 28.34 29.61 14.48
CA LEU A 207 28.02 28.34 13.86
C LEU A 207 26.65 28.41 13.22
N ALA A 208 26.60 28.67 11.93
CA ALA A 208 25.34 28.77 11.21
C ALA A 208 24.77 27.39 10.86
N ILE A 209 23.49 27.22 11.06
CA ILE A 209 22.72 26.02 10.74
C ILE A 209 21.94 26.28 9.49
N PHE A 210 22.21 25.52 8.43
CA PHE A 210 21.56 25.64 7.14
C PHE A 210 20.65 24.45 6.85
N LEU A 211 19.54 24.71 6.21
CA LEU A 211 18.64 23.70 5.64
C LEU A 211 18.42 24.05 4.16
N ASP A 212 18.80 23.15 3.25
CA ASP A 212 18.72 23.36 1.80
C ASP A 212 19.36 24.69 1.36
N ASP A 213 20.56 24.98 1.86
CA ASP A 213 21.32 26.22 1.66
C ASP A 213 20.68 27.51 2.23
N TYR A 214 19.53 27.42 2.92
CA TYR A 214 18.93 28.55 3.63
C TYR A 214 19.30 28.51 5.11
N PRO A 215 19.77 29.65 5.69
CA PRO A 215 20.11 29.71 7.10
C PRO A 215 18.84 29.65 7.96
N LEU A 216 18.77 28.61 8.83
CA LEU A 216 17.70 28.50 9.82
C LEU A 216 18.02 29.26 11.09
N ALA A 217 19.29 29.18 11.53
CA ALA A 217 19.77 29.87 12.73
C ALA A 217 21.27 30.13 12.63
N MET A 218 21.73 31.21 13.27
CA MET A 218 23.14 31.61 13.31
C MET A 218 23.58 31.88 14.76
N PRO A 219 23.57 30.88 15.64
CA PRO A 219 23.98 31.03 17.02
C PRO A 219 25.49 31.28 17.12
N ARG A 220 25.89 32.05 18.16
CA ARG A 220 27.28 32.19 18.55
C ARG A 220 27.64 31.10 19.55
N ILE A 221 28.80 30.49 19.39
CA ILE A 221 29.32 29.49 20.34
C ILE A 221 29.78 30.20 21.59
N ASN A 222 29.03 30.09 22.70
CA ASN A 222 29.40 30.72 23.95
C ASN A 222 30.33 29.85 24.79
N THR A 223 30.11 28.55 24.78
CA THR A 223 30.88 27.53 25.50
C THR A 223 30.96 26.24 24.71
N PRO A 224 32.00 25.41 24.91
CA PRO A 224 32.04 24.09 24.29
C PRO A 224 30.83 23.23 24.68
N ILE A 225 30.23 22.54 23.75
CA ILE A 225 29.07 21.65 23.95
C ILE A 225 29.58 20.22 23.81
N LEU A 226 29.60 19.48 24.92
CA LEU A 226 30.20 18.13 24.96
C LEU A 226 29.15 17.01 25.03
N ASP A 227 27.89 17.35 25.26
CA ASP A 227 26.80 16.39 25.43
C ASP A 227 26.07 16.00 24.14
N GLY A 228 26.48 16.59 23.01
CA GLY A 228 25.90 16.30 21.70
C GLY A 228 24.46 16.80 21.54
N ARG A 229 24.10 17.85 22.30
CA ARG A 229 22.77 18.48 22.21
C ARG A 229 22.89 19.94 21.80
N ALA A 230 22.08 20.32 20.84
CA ALA A 230 21.95 21.70 20.42
C ALA A 230 20.49 22.15 20.44
N VAL A 231 20.27 23.44 20.70
CA VAL A 231 18.94 24.04 20.62
C VAL A 231 18.95 25.09 19.54
N MET A 232 18.10 24.92 18.57
CA MET A 232 17.95 25.83 17.46
C MET A 232 16.81 26.79 17.76
N THR A 233 17.16 28.07 17.94
CA THR A 233 16.24 29.19 18.13
C THR A 233 16.19 29.97 16.83
N GLY A 234 15.00 30.33 16.35
CA GLY A 234 14.90 31.02 15.06
C GLY A 234 13.56 31.73 14.83
N GLY A 235 12.81 32.02 15.91
CA GLY A 235 11.49 32.65 15.80
C GLY A 235 10.47 31.74 15.09
N PHE A 236 10.55 30.44 15.32
CA PHE A 236 9.60 29.46 14.79
C PHE A 236 8.23 29.67 15.42
N ASP A 237 7.18 29.59 14.62
CA ASP A 237 5.88 29.24 15.14
C ASP A 237 5.79 27.72 15.43
N LEU A 238 4.78 27.29 16.17
CA LEU A 238 4.66 25.89 16.60
C LEU A 238 4.56 24.94 15.39
N GLU A 239 3.88 25.37 14.32
CA GLU A 239 3.69 24.52 13.14
C GLU A 239 4.98 24.43 12.32
N GLY A 240 5.70 25.53 12.12
CA GLY A 240 6.99 25.54 11.44
C GLY A 240 8.05 24.73 12.20
N ALA A 241 8.09 24.83 13.54
CA ALA A 241 8.99 24.00 14.36
C ALA A 241 8.68 22.51 14.19
N LYS A 242 7.40 22.12 14.18
CA LYS A 242 7.00 20.71 13.96
C LYS A 242 7.39 20.22 12.57
N GLN A 243 7.10 20.99 11.53
CA GLN A 243 7.44 20.64 10.13
C GLN A 243 8.95 20.46 9.97
N THR A 244 9.74 21.42 10.46
CA THR A 244 11.20 21.33 10.41
C THR A 244 11.72 20.11 11.19
N ALA A 245 11.20 19.83 12.38
CA ALA A 245 11.60 18.64 13.14
C ALA A 245 11.26 17.33 12.41
N ILE A 246 10.13 17.27 11.72
CA ILE A 246 9.74 16.13 10.88
C ILE A 246 10.71 15.95 9.71
N GLN A 247 11.03 17.02 8.98
CA GLN A 247 11.96 16.99 7.85
C GLN A 247 13.35 16.50 8.30
N LEU A 248 13.86 17.04 9.42
CA LEU A 248 15.15 16.64 9.97
C LEU A 248 15.18 15.17 10.41
N ASN A 249 14.13 14.70 11.09
CA ASN A 249 14.04 13.28 11.52
C ASN A 249 13.87 12.31 10.33
N ALA A 250 13.27 12.72 9.25
CA ALA A 250 13.12 11.91 8.06
C ALA A 250 14.43 11.79 7.26
N GLY A 251 15.31 12.78 7.40
CA GLY A 251 16.59 12.86 6.71
C GLY A 251 16.54 13.57 5.35
N ALA A 252 17.71 13.82 4.80
CA ALA A 252 17.87 14.44 3.50
C ALA A 252 17.54 13.47 2.36
N LEU A 253 17.03 14.02 1.26
CA LEU A 253 16.88 13.27 0.01
C LEU A 253 18.25 13.09 -0.64
N PRO A 254 18.59 11.89 -1.09
CA PRO A 254 19.88 11.61 -1.74
C PRO A 254 20.00 12.25 -3.12
N VAL A 255 18.90 12.64 -3.72
CA VAL A 255 18.84 13.28 -5.04
C VAL A 255 17.85 14.44 -5.04
N PRO A 256 18.13 15.53 -5.82
CA PRO A 256 17.16 16.59 -6.03
C PRO A 256 15.88 16.05 -6.68
N ILE A 257 14.74 16.58 -6.26
CA ILE A 257 13.45 16.21 -6.81
C ILE A 257 12.72 17.44 -7.36
N GLU A 258 12.00 17.24 -8.46
CA GLU A 258 11.17 18.26 -9.09
C GLU A 258 9.73 17.74 -9.22
N ILE A 259 8.76 18.57 -8.87
CA ILE A 259 7.36 18.24 -9.03
C ILE A 259 6.96 18.45 -10.49
N ILE A 260 6.60 17.38 -11.18
CA ILE A 260 6.20 17.44 -12.60
C ILE A 260 4.69 17.37 -12.80
N GLU A 261 3.96 16.76 -11.88
CA GLU A 261 2.50 16.66 -11.93
C GLU A 261 1.92 16.64 -10.51
N GLN A 262 0.81 17.31 -10.32
CA GLN A 262 -0.01 17.20 -9.12
C GLN A 262 -1.48 17.07 -9.51
N ARG A 263 -2.17 16.14 -8.87
CA ARG A 263 -3.57 15.86 -9.13
C ARG A 263 -4.34 15.77 -7.82
N GLN A 264 -5.37 16.59 -7.68
CA GLN A 264 -6.25 16.56 -6.52
C GLN A 264 -7.49 15.71 -6.84
N LEU A 265 -7.82 14.77 -5.97
CA LEU A 265 -8.98 13.90 -6.07
C LEU A 265 -9.97 14.22 -4.93
N GLY A 266 -11.17 14.61 -5.28
CA GLY A 266 -12.21 14.95 -4.31
C GLY A 266 -12.82 13.71 -3.67
N ALA A 267 -12.85 13.63 -2.34
CA ALA A 267 -13.41 12.51 -1.57
C ALA A 267 -14.91 12.25 -1.85
N SER A 268 -15.69 13.29 -2.13
CA SER A 268 -17.14 13.16 -2.34
C SER A 268 -17.50 12.31 -3.57
N ILE A 269 -16.74 12.44 -4.65
CA ILE A 269 -16.95 11.68 -5.89
C ILE A 269 -16.61 10.20 -5.66
N GLY A 270 -15.54 9.92 -4.93
CA GLY A 270 -15.11 8.57 -4.61
C GLY A 270 -16.13 7.82 -3.76
N GLN A 271 -16.61 8.42 -2.69
CA GLN A 271 -17.60 7.82 -1.80
C GLN A 271 -18.94 7.53 -2.50
N GLU A 272 -19.44 8.46 -3.30
CA GLU A 272 -20.65 8.26 -4.08
C GLU A 272 -20.50 7.12 -5.10
N ALA A 273 -19.33 7.06 -5.78
CA ALA A 273 -19.01 6.00 -6.73
C ALA A 273 -18.96 4.62 -6.05
N VAL A 274 -18.36 4.52 -4.86
CA VAL A 274 -18.34 3.26 -4.07
C VAL A 274 -19.73 2.83 -3.68
N GLU A 275 -20.56 3.74 -3.14
CA GLU A 275 -21.93 3.40 -2.73
C GLU A 275 -22.75 2.88 -3.91
N LYS A 276 -22.68 3.56 -5.06
CA LYS A 276 -23.35 3.12 -6.30
C LYS A 276 -22.80 1.78 -6.79
N SER A 277 -21.48 1.57 -6.75
CA SER A 277 -20.84 0.32 -7.17
C SER A 277 -21.23 -0.85 -6.29
N VAL A 278 -21.26 -0.65 -4.96
CA VAL A 278 -21.70 -1.68 -4.00
C VAL A 278 -23.16 -2.05 -4.23
N LYS A 279 -24.05 -1.06 -4.40
CA LYS A 279 -25.47 -1.31 -4.70
C LYS A 279 -25.63 -2.08 -6.02
N ALA A 280 -24.95 -1.63 -7.09
CA ALA A 280 -24.99 -2.31 -8.39
C ALA A 280 -24.44 -3.74 -8.29
N GLY A 281 -23.35 -3.92 -7.53
CA GLY A 281 -22.73 -5.23 -7.30
C GLY A 281 -23.67 -6.20 -6.57
N LEU A 282 -24.34 -5.75 -5.51
CA LEU A 282 -25.31 -6.57 -4.77
C LEU A 282 -26.51 -6.98 -5.66
N ILE A 283 -27.03 -6.05 -6.46
CA ILE A 283 -28.08 -6.36 -7.44
C ILE A 283 -27.56 -7.37 -8.47
N GLY A 284 -26.36 -7.15 -9.02
CA GLY A 284 -25.75 -8.05 -10.00
C GLY A 284 -25.52 -9.46 -9.45
N ILE A 285 -25.01 -9.59 -8.24
CA ILE A 285 -24.85 -10.89 -7.56
C ILE A 285 -26.20 -11.58 -7.38
N GLY A 286 -27.22 -10.83 -6.91
CA GLY A 286 -28.57 -11.38 -6.74
C GLY A 286 -29.18 -11.89 -8.05
N LEU A 287 -29.00 -11.16 -9.16
CA LEU A 287 -29.45 -11.59 -10.49
C LEU A 287 -28.70 -12.84 -10.96
N VAL A 288 -27.38 -12.90 -10.78
CA VAL A 288 -26.59 -14.08 -11.15
C VAL A 288 -27.02 -15.31 -10.33
N MET A 289 -27.21 -15.17 -9.02
CA MET A 289 -27.68 -16.27 -8.17
C MET A 289 -29.08 -16.75 -8.60
N ALA A 290 -30.01 -15.82 -8.82
CA ALA A 290 -31.35 -16.17 -9.32
C ALA A 290 -31.28 -16.92 -10.67
N PHE A 291 -30.43 -16.44 -11.59
CA PHE A 291 -30.20 -17.09 -12.88
C PHE A 291 -29.63 -18.51 -12.73
N MET A 292 -28.66 -18.70 -11.82
CA MET A 292 -28.07 -20.01 -11.57
C MET A 292 -29.09 -21.00 -10.99
N ILE A 293 -29.91 -20.58 -10.04
CA ILE A 293 -30.97 -21.42 -9.48
C ILE A 293 -32.01 -21.77 -10.57
N MET A 294 -32.41 -20.79 -11.39
CA MET A 294 -33.38 -20.99 -12.44
C MET A 294 -32.96 -21.99 -13.51
N LEU A 295 -31.68 -21.92 -13.95
CA LEU A 295 -31.17 -22.79 -15.03
C LEU A 295 -30.66 -24.15 -14.55
N TYR A 296 -30.08 -24.20 -13.35
CA TYR A 296 -29.38 -25.40 -12.85
C TYR A 296 -30.04 -26.03 -11.60
N GLY A 297 -31.10 -25.40 -11.06
CA GLY A 297 -31.85 -25.91 -9.91
C GLY A 297 -30.93 -26.13 -8.69
N TRP A 298 -30.91 -27.34 -8.15
CA TRP A 298 -30.06 -27.69 -7.00
C TRP A 298 -28.56 -27.56 -7.24
N ASN A 299 -28.08 -27.79 -8.47
CA ASN A 299 -26.69 -27.56 -8.81
C ASN A 299 -26.35 -26.07 -8.76
N GLY A 300 -27.29 -25.21 -9.23
CA GLY A 300 -27.19 -23.76 -9.13
C GLY A 300 -27.07 -23.29 -7.68
N LEU A 301 -27.93 -23.81 -6.78
CA LEU A 301 -27.87 -23.46 -5.36
C LEU A 301 -26.49 -23.82 -4.72
N ILE A 302 -25.87 -24.92 -5.12
CA ILE A 302 -24.53 -25.30 -4.65
C ILE A 302 -23.47 -24.33 -5.21
N ALA A 303 -23.59 -23.91 -6.47
CA ALA A 303 -22.71 -22.91 -7.05
C ALA A 303 -22.85 -21.55 -6.35
N ASP A 304 -24.08 -21.14 -6.00
CA ASP A 304 -24.35 -19.91 -5.27
C ASP A 304 -23.75 -19.95 -3.86
N LEU A 305 -23.81 -21.09 -3.18
CA LEU A 305 -23.13 -21.28 -1.88
C LEU A 305 -21.61 -21.16 -2.03
N ALA A 306 -21.05 -21.72 -3.09
CA ALA A 306 -19.62 -21.57 -3.40
C ALA A 306 -19.26 -20.11 -3.76
N LEU A 307 -20.17 -19.37 -4.40
CA LEU A 307 -20.01 -17.95 -4.71
C LEU A 307 -20.00 -17.09 -3.45
N VAL A 308 -20.86 -17.40 -2.47
CA VAL A 308 -20.85 -16.72 -1.15
C VAL A 308 -19.51 -16.97 -0.44
N ILE A 309 -19.02 -18.21 -0.46
CA ILE A 309 -17.71 -18.57 0.11
C ILE A 309 -16.58 -17.82 -0.64
N TYR A 310 -16.69 -17.71 -1.96
CA TYR A 310 -15.75 -16.93 -2.78
C TYR A 310 -15.67 -15.48 -2.28
N GLY A 311 -16.82 -14.80 -2.10
CA GLY A 311 -16.85 -13.42 -1.63
C GLY A 311 -16.20 -13.25 -0.25
N ILE A 312 -16.52 -14.16 0.70
CA ILE A 312 -15.95 -14.15 2.05
C ILE A 312 -14.41 -14.34 2.00
N LEU A 313 -13.93 -15.32 1.25
CA LEU A 313 -12.50 -15.59 1.09
C LEU A 313 -11.77 -14.42 0.45
N THR A 314 -12.33 -13.84 -0.61
CA THR A 314 -11.71 -12.73 -1.34
C THR A 314 -11.55 -11.50 -0.46
N VAL A 315 -12.60 -11.10 0.29
CA VAL A 315 -12.52 -9.99 1.24
C VAL A 315 -11.51 -10.26 2.35
N ALA A 316 -11.48 -11.48 2.89
CA ALA A 316 -10.50 -11.87 3.91
C ALA A 316 -9.06 -11.79 3.39
N ILE A 317 -8.80 -12.26 2.16
CA ILE A 317 -7.49 -12.19 1.53
C ILE A 317 -7.07 -10.72 1.32
N TYR A 318 -7.99 -9.83 0.87
CA TYR A 318 -7.68 -8.40 0.73
C TYR A 318 -7.24 -7.78 2.04
N LYS A 319 -7.94 -8.08 3.15
CA LYS A 319 -7.59 -7.58 4.48
C LYS A 319 -6.25 -8.15 4.99
N ILE A 320 -5.99 -9.45 4.78
CA ILE A 320 -4.73 -10.11 5.22
C ILE A 320 -3.53 -9.54 4.47
N MET A 321 -3.66 -9.34 3.17
CA MET A 321 -2.60 -8.83 2.29
C MET A 321 -2.46 -7.30 2.35
N GLY A 322 -3.40 -6.58 2.99
CA GLY A 322 -3.40 -5.12 3.02
C GLY A 322 -3.60 -4.52 1.62
N VAL A 323 -4.44 -5.13 0.79
CA VAL A 323 -4.71 -4.65 -0.57
C VAL A 323 -5.44 -3.31 -0.51
N THR A 324 -4.87 -2.29 -1.15
CA THR A 324 -5.51 -0.98 -1.30
C THR A 324 -6.64 -1.09 -2.32
N LEU A 325 -7.88 -0.91 -1.84
CA LEU A 325 -9.09 -0.99 -2.66
C LEU A 325 -9.29 0.35 -3.37
N THR A 326 -9.22 0.34 -4.70
CA THR A 326 -9.47 1.47 -5.59
C THR A 326 -10.80 1.30 -6.32
N LEU A 327 -11.34 2.33 -6.96
CA LEU A 327 -12.54 2.20 -7.80
C LEU A 327 -12.35 1.16 -8.93
N PRO A 328 -11.24 1.17 -9.69
CA PRO A 328 -10.94 0.07 -10.60
C PRO A 328 -10.81 -1.29 -9.89
N GLY A 329 -10.27 -1.32 -8.66
CA GLY A 329 -10.18 -2.54 -7.86
C GLY A 329 -11.55 -3.12 -7.51
N ILE A 330 -12.54 -2.27 -7.18
CA ILE A 330 -13.94 -2.69 -6.99
C ILE A 330 -14.51 -3.27 -8.31
N ALA A 331 -14.26 -2.62 -9.44
CA ALA A 331 -14.65 -3.13 -10.75
C ALA A 331 -14.03 -4.50 -11.04
N GLY A 332 -12.74 -4.71 -10.70
CA GLY A 332 -12.06 -5.99 -10.77
C GLY A 332 -12.72 -7.07 -9.92
N LEU A 333 -13.11 -6.74 -8.68
CA LEU A 333 -13.85 -7.65 -7.82
C LEU A 333 -15.20 -8.05 -8.44
N LEU A 334 -15.97 -7.09 -8.95
CA LEU A 334 -17.25 -7.36 -9.60
C LEU A 334 -17.10 -8.21 -10.86
N LEU A 335 -16.07 -7.96 -11.66
CA LEU A 335 -15.76 -8.76 -12.84
C LEU A 335 -15.44 -10.21 -12.44
N THR A 336 -14.63 -10.41 -11.41
CA THR A 336 -14.22 -11.76 -10.98
C THR A 336 -15.35 -12.57 -10.36
N ILE A 337 -16.38 -11.93 -9.81
CA ILE A 337 -17.64 -12.58 -9.38
C ILE A 337 -18.31 -13.26 -10.58
N GLY A 338 -18.41 -12.56 -11.71
CA GLY A 338 -18.94 -13.14 -12.96
C GLY A 338 -18.13 -14.35 -13.44
N MET A 339 -16.81 -14.22 -13.43
CA MET A 339 -15.91 -15.32 -13.83
C MET A 339 -15.95 -16.52 -12.86
N ALA A 340 -16.21 -16.29 -11.58
CA ALA A 340 -16.33 -17.37 -10.59
C ALA A 340 -17.54 -18.28 -10.87
N VAL A 341 -18.62 -17.72 -11.42
CA VAL A 341 -19.83 -18.47 -11.80
C VAL A 341 -19.63 -19.20 -13.13
N ASP A 342 -18.88 -18.61 -14.07
CA ASP A 342 -18.66 -19.17 -15.40
C ASP A 342 -17.99 -20.55 -15.35
N ALA A 343 -17.00 -20.73 -14.45
CA ALA A 343 -16.40 -22.05 -14.20
C ALA A 343 -17.45 -23.11 -13.80
N ASN A 344 -18.42 -22.76 -12.95
CA ASN A 344 -19.48 -23.65 -12.51
C ASN A 344 -20.45 -23.97 -13.66
N ILE A 345 -20.79 -22.97 -14.49
CA ILE A 345 -21.63 -23.15 -15.68
C ILE A 345 -21.00 -24.17 -16.62
N LEU A 346 -19.72 -24.01 -16.92
CA LEU A 346 -19.01 -24.93 -17.83
C LEU A 346 -18.99 -26.36 -17.28
N ILE A 347 -18.74 -26.53 -15.97
CA ILE A 347 -18.77 -27.84 -15.30
C ILE A 347 -20.16 -28.46 -15.42
N PHE A 348 -21.24 -27.71 -15.17
CA PHE A 348 -22.59 -28.22 -15.21
C PHE A 348 -23.05 -28.59 -16.62
N GLU A 349 -22.66 -27.82 -17.64
CA GLU A 349 -22.96 -28.18 -19.03
C GLU A 349 -22.23 -29.45 -19.45
N ARG A 350 -20.93 -29.59 -19.11
CA ARG A 350 -20.20 -30.85 -19.36
C ARG A 350 -20.82 -32.04 -18.61
N MET A 351 -21.29 -31.82 -17.40
CA MET A 351 -22.01 -32.86 -16.63
C MET A 351 -23.33 -33.24 -17.30
N LYS A 352 -24.11 -32.27 -17.83
CA LYS A 352 -25.34 -32.54 -18.58
C LYS A 352 -25.08 -33.33 -19.86
N GLU A 353 -23.99 -33.01 -20.59
CA GLU A 353 -23.58 -33.79 -21.77
C GLU A 353 -23.33 -35.27 -21.40
N GLU A 354 -22.59 -35.52 -20.30
CA GLU A 354 -22.31 -36.87 -19.81
C GLU A 354 -23.55 -37.62 -19.36
N LEU A 355 -24.54 -36.89 -18.77
CA LEU A 355 -25.84 -37.50 -18.40
C LEU A 355 -26.68 -37.87 -19.62
N ARG A 356 -26.60 -37.12 -20.71
CA ARG A 356 -27.27 -37.46 -21.97
C ARG A 356 -26.72 -38.73 -22.63
N LEU A 357 -25.49 -39.14 -22.24
CA LEU A 357 -24.86 -40.40 -22.65
C LEU A 357 -25.17 -41.55 -21.71
N ASP A 358 -26.28 -41.45 -20.93
CA ASP A 358 -26.79 -42.46 -19.97
C ASP A 358 -25.79 -42.87 -18.88
N LYS A 359 -24.79 -42.04 -18.59
CA LYS A 359 -23.85 -42.29 -17.49
C LYS A 359 -24.52 -42.04 -16.14
N VAL A 360 -24.15 -42.91 -15.17
CA VAL A 360 -24.59 -42.74 -13.78
C VAL A 360 -24.16 -41.38 -13.25
N TRP A 361 -25.03 -40.68 -12.53
CA TRP A 361 -24.85 -39.29 -12.07
C TRP A 361 -23.47 -39.02 -11.46
N LYS A 362 -23.01 -39.92 -10.57
CA LYS A 362 -21.68 -39.80 -9.93
C LYS A 362 -20.52 -39.77 -10.94
N ARG A 363 -20.62 -40.61 -11.98
CA ARG A 363 -19.59 -40.70 -13.03
C ARG A 363 -19.68 -39.49 -13.98
N ALA A 364 -20.90 -39.08 -14.32
CA ALA A 364 -21.13 -37.89 -15.12
C ALA A 364 -20.57 -36.62 -14.44
N MET A 365 -20.77 -36.48 -13.12
CA MET A 365 -20.19 -35.39 -12.34
C MET A 365 -18.66 -35.40 -12.39
N GLU A 366 -18.00 -36.51 -12.10
CA GLU A 366 -16.53 -36.58 -12.10
C GLU A 366 -15.93 -36.33 -13.49
N LEU A 367 -16.58 -36.82 -14.55
CA LEU A 367 -16.17 -36.59 -15.93
C LEU A 367 -16.43 -35.12 -16.34
N GLY A 368 -17.53 -34.50 -15.89
CA GLY A 368 -17.84 -33.10 -16.12
C GLY A 368 -16.74 -32.18 -15.57
N PHE A 369 -16.33 -32.42 -14.32
CA PHE A 369 -15.19 -31.69 -13.73
C PHE A 369 -13.88 -31.92 -14.48
N GLY A 370 -13.58 -33.16 -14.88
CA GLY A 370 -12.36 -33.49 -15.61
C GLY A 370 -12.29 -32.84 -16.98
N ARG A 371 -13.40 -32.87 -17.77
CA ARG A 371 -13.45 -32.30 -19.11
C ARG A 371 -13.51 -30.77 -19.11
N ALA A 372 -14.16 -30.18 -18.10
CA ALA A 372 -14.21 -28.72 -17.97
C ALA A 372 -12.85 -28.13 -17.57
N TRP A 373 -12.01 -28.89 -16.85
CA TRP A 373 -10.79 -28.39 -16.23
C TRP A 373 -9.83 -27.72 -17.23
N ASP A 374 -9.56 -28.33 -18.37
CA ASP A 374 -8.63 -27.78 -19.36
C ASP A 374 -9.10 -26.41 -19.87
N SER A 375 -10.39 -26.30 -20.21
CA SER A 375 -10.97 -25.03 -20.65
C SER A 375 -10.96 -23.96 -19.57
N ILE A 376 -11.32 -24.34 -18.31
CA ILE A 376 -11.30 -23.43 -17.16
C ILE A 376 -9.87 -22.93 -16.91
N LYS A 377 -8.89 -23.84 -16.89
CA LYS A 377 -7.49 -23.52 -16.68
C LYS A 377 -6.97 -22.55 -17.73
N ASP A 378 -7.21 -22.83 -19.02
CA ASP A 378 -6.68 -22.02 -20.13
C ASP A 378 -7.29 -20.60 -20.13
N ALA A 379 -8.60 -20.47 -19.90
CA ALA A 379 -9.26 -19.17 -19.78
C ALA A 379 -8.70 -18.36 -18.59
N ASN A 380 -8.50 -19.00 -17.44
CA ASN A 380 -7.99 -18.31 -16.25
C ASN A 380 -6.49 -17.98 -16.36
N ILE A 381 -5.67 -18.78 -17.07
CA ILE A 381 -4.28 -18.45 -17.36
C ILE A 381 -4.20 -17.14 -18.17
N ALA A 382 -5.04 -16.96 -19.18
CA ALA A 382 -5.07 -15.70 -19.95
C ALA A 382 -5.37 -14.49 -19.04
N THR A 383 -6.35 -14.62 -18.14
CA THR A 383 -6.68 -13.56 -17.18
C THR A 383 -5.56 -13.31 -16.16
N ILE A 384 -4.90 -14.37 -15.67
CA ILE A 384 -3.75 -14.25 -14.76
C ILE A 384 -2.60 -13.50 -15.46
N MET A 385 -2.31 -13.84 -16.72
CA MET A 385 -1.28 -13.12 -17.50
C MET A 385 -1.63 -11.64 -17.67
N THR A 386 -2.89 -11.32 -17.96
CA THR A 386 -3.37 -9.93 -18.03
C THR A 386 -3.19 -9.23 -16.69
N ALA A 387 -3.56 -9.87 -15.58
CA ALA A 387 -3.40 -9.32 -14.24
C ALA A 387 -1.91 -9.06 -13.91
N LEU A 388 -1.00 -9.98 -14.25
CA LEU A 388 0.44 -9.80 -14.05
C LEU A 388 1.00 -8.64 -14.88
N VAL A 389 0.55 -8.45 -16.12
CA VAL A 389 0.93 -7.28 -16.93
C VAL A 389 0.47 -5.97 -16.26
N LEU A 390 -0.76 -5.93 -15.72
CA LEU A 390 -1.30 -4.75 -15.04
C LEU A 390 -0.61 -4.47 -13.70
N ILE A 391 -0.19 -5.49 -12.98
CA ILE A 391 0.55 -5.35 -11.70
C ILE A 391 1.98 -4.89 -11.97
N ASN A 392 2.57 -5.32 -13.08
CA ASN A 392 3.98 -5.09 -13.44
C ASN A 392 4.94 -5.43 -12.28
N PRO A 393 4.98 -6.69 -11.78
CA PRO A 393 5.74 -7.05 -10.58
C PRO A 393 7.27 -6.98 -10.77
N LEU A 394 7.74 -6.95 -12.03
CA LEU A 394 9.16 -6.84 -12.39
C LEU A 394 9.55 -5.40 -12.77
N ASP A 395 8.63 -4.48 -12.60
CA ASP A 395 8.80 -3.04 -12.85
C ASP A 395 9.40 -2.71 -14.23
N PHE A 396 8.88 -3.39 -15.27
CA PHE A 396 9.31 -3.13 -16.64
C PHE A 396 9.05 -1.67 -17.02
N SER A 397 10.08 -0.95 -17.42
CA SER A 397 10.03 0.49 -17.70
C SER A 397 9.11 0.87 -18.88
N PHE A 398 8.77 -0.08 -19.76
CA PHE A 398 7.82 0.16 -20.87
C PHE A 398 6.34 0.00 -20.45
N LEU A 399 6.07 -0.59 -19.28
CA LEU A 399 4.73 -0.74 -18.71
C LEU A 399 4.51 0.34 -17.64
N ASN A 400 4.03 1.50 -18.05
CA ASN A 400 3.69 2.56 -17.10
C ASN A 400 2.34 2.25 -16.44
N THR A 401 2.36 1.74 -15.21
CA THR A 401 1.14 1.38 -14.48
C THR A 401 0.94 2.33 -13.29
N SER A 402 -0.18 3.07 -13.29
CA SER A 402 -0.59 3.88 -12.12
C SER A 402 -1.01 2.98 -10.95
N GLY A 403 -1.00 3.52 -9.73
CA GLY A 403 -1.46 2.81 -8.52
C GLY A 403 -2.88 2.25 -8.66
N MET A 404 -3.78 2.98 -9.33
CA MET A 404 -5.14 2.54 -9.62
C MET A 404 -5.19 1.31 -10.53
N VAL A 405 -4.36 1.25 -11.58
CA VAL A 405 -4.28 0.11 -12.51
C VAL A 405 -3.67 -1.10 -11.82
N ARG A 406 -2.63 -0.92 -11.00
CA ARG A 406 -2.06 -1.97 -10.13
C ARG A 406 -3.11 -2.55 -9.19
N GLY A 407 -3.90 -1.67 -8.55
CA GLY A 407 -5.01 -2.09 -7.68
C GLY A 407 -6.02 -2.99 -8.39
N PHE A 408 -6.43 -2.63 -9.62
CA PHE A 408 -7.26 -3.48 -10.47
C PHE A 408 -6.60 -4.83 -10.79
N GLY A 409 -5.32 -4.83 -11.17
CA GLY A 409 -4.57 -6.06 -11.47
C GLY A 409 -4.49 -7.01 -10.26
N ILE A 410 -4.20 -6.48 -9.06
CA ILE A 410 -4.12 -7.26 -7.83
C ILE A 410 -5.48 -7.87 -7.47
N THR A 411 -6.57 -7.09 -7.52
CA THR A 411 -7.91 -7.60 -7.23
C THR A 411 -8.36 -8.64 -8.24
N LEU A 412 -8.03 -8.46 -9.52
CA LEU A 412 -8.28 -9.43 -10.58
C LEU A 412 -7.53 -10.74 -10.34
N LEU A 413 -6.23 -10.67 -10.01
CA LEU A 413 -5.40 -11.85 -9.74
C LEU A 413 -5.95 -12.66 -8.56
N ILE A 414 -6.19 -12.01 -7.43
CA ILE A 414 -6.73 -12.67 -6.22
C ILE A 414 -8.10 -13.25 -6.51
N GLY A 415 -8.97 -12.51 -7.20
CA GLY A 415 -10.31 -12.97 -7.56
C GLY A 415 -10.27 -14.23 -8.43
N VAL A 416 -9.42 -14.26 -9.47
CA VAL A 416 -9.29 -15.44 -10.34
C VAL A 416 -8.75 -16.65 -9.57
N LEU A 417 -7.71 -16.48 -8.75
CA LEU A 417 -7.16 -17.59 -7.96
C LEU A 417 -8.19 -18.15 -6.96
N THR A 418 -8.94 -17.26 -6.30
CA THR A 418 -10.01 -17.66 -5.37
C THR A 418 -11.15 -18.34 -6.09
N SER A 419 -11.54 -17.86 -7.29
CA SER A 419 -12.60 -18.45 -8.11
C SER A 419 -12.26 -19.86 -8.58
N LEU A 420 -11.01 -20.12 -8.98
CA LEU A 420 -10.54 -21.45 -9.31
C LEU A 420 -10.66 -22.41 -8.13
N PHE A 421 -10.28 -21.96 -6.93
CA PHE A 421 -10.43 -22.75 -5.72
C PHE A 421 -11.90 -23.06 -5.42
N THR A 422 -12.76 -22.05 -5.43
CA THR A 422 -14.18 -22.24 -5.06
C THR A 422 -14.96 -22.98 -6.14
N GLY A 423 -14.76 -22.68 -7.41
CA GLY A 423 -15.44 -23.36 -8.51
C GLY A 423 -15.05 -24.84 -8.63
N VAL A 424 -13.78 -25.18 -8.44
CA VAL A 424 -13.32 -26.56 -8.62
C VAL A 424 -13.35 -27.37 -7.32
N VAL A 425 -12.82 -26.83 -6.21
CA VAL A 425 -12.67 -27.59 -4.97
C VAL A 425 -13.93 -27.54 -4.11
N VAL A 426 -14.46 -26.33 -3.87
CA VAL A 426 -15.64 -26.15 -2.99
C VAL A 426 -16.87 -26.73 -3.65
N THR A 427 -17.19 -26.34 -4.89
CA THR A 427 -18.37 -26.83 -5.62
C THR A 427 -18.32 -28.34 -5.76
N ARG A 428 -17.17 -28.92 -6.15
CA ARG A 428 -17.03 -30.39 -6.26
C ARG A 428 -17.25 -31.12 -4.95
N THR A 429 -16.74 -30.56 -3.85
CA THR A 429 -16.87 -31.17 -2.51
C THR A 429 -18.35 -31.13 -2.07
N PHE A 430 -19.02 -30.02 -2.28
CA PHE A 430 -20.43 -29.86 -1.94
C PHE A 430 -21.32 -30.76 -2.80
N MET A 431 -21.07 -30.84 -4.09
CA MET A 431 -21.81 -31.75 -4.98
C MET A 431 -21.66 -33.22 -4.55
N ARG A 432 -20.45 -33.63 -4.14
CA ARG A 432 -20.20 -35.00 -3.63
C ARG A 432 -20.95 -35.33 -2.35
N LEU A 433 -21.19 -34.33 -1.49
CA LEU A 433 -21.82 -34.52 -0.18
C LEU A 433 -23.34 -34.35 -0.22
N PHE A 434 -23.81 -33.31 -0.89
CA PHE A 434 -25.22 -32.88 -0.80
C PHE A 434 -26.10 -33.41 -1.93
N LEU A 435 -25.50 -33.75 -3.09
CA LEU A 435 -26.29 -34.26 -4.19
C LEU A 435 -26.30 -35.78 -4.22
N ARG A 436 -27.52 -36.32 -4.15
CA ARG A 436 -27.82 -37.72 -4.33
C ARG A 436 -28.34 -37.97 -5.75
N ASP A 437 -28.11 -39.16 -6.28
CA ASP A 437 -28.62 -39.58 -7.59
C ASP A 437 -30.15 -39.36 -7.67
N PRO A 438 -30.63 -38.48 -8.57
CA PRO A 438 -32.07 -38.25 -8.75
C PRO A 438 -32.87 -39.53 -9.07
N ASN A 439 -32.19 -40.51 -9.72
CA ASN A 439 -32.79 -41.76 -10.12
C ASN A 439 -32.74 -42.88 -9.04
N TYR A 440 -32.08 -42.60 -7.89
CA TYR A 440 -31.99 -43.58 -6.81
C TYR A 440 -33.34 -44.02 -6.29
N LYS A 441 -34.34 -43.13 -6.23
CA LYS A 441 -35.71 -43.48 -5.84
C LYS A 441 -36.45 -44.26 -6.92
N LYS A 442 -36.23 -44.06 -8.22
CA LYS A 442 -36.85 -44.80 -9.32
C LYS A 442 -36.32 -46.24 -9.38
N ASN A 443 -35.02 -46.44 -9.22
CA ASN A 443 -34.41 -47.75 -9.22
C ASN A 443 -34.77 -48.65 -8.00
N LYS A 444 -35.09 -48.05 -6.85
CA LYS A 444 -35.62 -48.77 -5.70
C LYS A 444 -37.08 -49.23 -5.89
N ARG A 445 -37.89 -48.47 -6.64
CA ARG A 445 -39.29 -48.86 -6.98
C ARG A 445 -39.34 -49.94 -8.07
N GLY A 446 -38.38 -49.93 -9.02
CA GLY A 446 -38.27 -50.96 -10.08
C GLY A 446 -37.72 -52.31 -9.65
N LYS A 447 -37.02 -52.39 -8.47
CA LYS A 447 -36.54 -53.67 -7.88
C LYS A 447 -37.54 -54.28 -6.90
N LYS A 448 -38.70 -53.68 -6.70
CA LYS A 448 -39.80 -54.22 -5.85
C LYS A 448 -41.00 -54.70 -6.66
N LYS A 449 -40.86 -54.82 -7.97
CA LYS A 449 -41.78 -55.58 -8.84
C LYS A 449 -40.96 -56.74 -9.45
#